data_8ba5c7364d2175344c637bf35a3d046c
#
_entry.id   8ba5c7364d2175344c637bf35a3d046c
#
_cell.length_a   1.000
_cell.length_b   1.000
_cell.length_c   1.000
_cell.angle_alpha   90.00
_cell.angle_beta   90.00
_cell.angle_gamma   90.00
#
_symmetry.space_group_name_H-M   'P 1'
#
loop_
_entity.id
_entity.type
_entity.pdbx_description
1 polymer ?
#
loop_
_entity_poly.entity_id
_entity_poly.type
_entity_poly.pdbx_seq_one_letter_code
_entity_poly.pdbx_strand_id
1 'polypeptide(L)' 'LNEQRLLDAWPQVLGPAASYTSNLYIRNQTLYVHLTSAALRQELMMGRDLLVRNLNKQVGAQVIVNIIFR' A
#
# COMPACT_ATOMS: atom_id res chain seq x y z
N LEU A 1 -7.74 7.32 -12.40
CA LEU A 1 -6.57 8.20 -12.26
C LEU A 1 -6.03 8.20 -10.83
N ASN A 2 -6.90 8.37 -9.83
CA ASN A 2 -6.43 8.37 -8.45
C ASN A 2 -5.94 7.01 -8.00
N GLU A 3 -6.55 5.93 -8.49
CA GLU A 3 -6.06 4.58 -8.16
C GLU A 3 -4.66 4.37 -8.71
N GLN A 4 -4.41 4.79 -9.96
CA GLN A 4 -3.08 4.68 -10.54
C GLN A 4 -2.07 5.52 -9.77
N ARG A 5 -2.46 6.72 -9.35
CA ARG A 5 -1.60 7.57 -8.54
C ARG A 5 -1.23 6.92 -7.22
N LEU A 6 -2.17 6.22 -6.60
CA LEU A 6 -1.92 5.54 -5.34
C LEU A 6 -0.96 4.36 -5.54
N LEU A 7 -1.13 3.60 -6.62
CA LEU A 7 -0.20 2.52 -6.94
C LEU A 7 1.21 3.08 -7.18
N ASP A 8 1.31 4.23 -7.86
CA ASP A 8 2.60 4.87 -8.09
C ASP A 8 3.21 5.42 -6.80
N ALA A 9 2.38 5.78 -5.83
CA ALA A 9 2.86 6.29 -4.54
C ALA A 9 3.42 5.20 -3.64
N TRP A 10 3.05 3.93 -3.87
CA TRP A 10 3.47 2.82 -3.03
C TRP A 10 4.99 2.75 -2.85
N PRO A 11 5.80 2.73 -3.93
CA PRO A 11 7.25 2.68 -3.76
C PRO A 11 7.81 3.95 -3.13
N GLN A 12 7.15 5.10 -3.30
CA GLN A 12 7.60 6.35 -2.69
C GLN A 12 7.41 6.32 -1.18
N VAL A 13 6.30 5.77 -0.72
CA VAL A 13 5.99 5.69 0.71
C VAL A 13 6.82 4.61 1.40
N LEU A 14 7.00 3.45 0.77
CA LEU A 14 7.76 2.36 1.35
C LEU A 14 9.27 2.52 1.18
N GLY A 15 9.72 3.25 0.17
CA GLY A 15 11.13 3.34 -0.13
C GLY A 15 11.71 1.99 -0.57
N PRO A 16 12.93 1.64 -0.12
CA PRO A 16 13.59 0.39 -0.56
C PRO A 16 12.80 -0.87 -0.25
N ALA A 17 11.94 -0.86 0.78
CA ALA A 17 11.14 -2.03 1.15
C ALA A 17 10.12 -2.38 0.07
N ALA A 18 9.79 -1.46 -0.84
CA ALA A 18 8.87 -1.72 -1.93
C ALA A 18 9.37 -2.82 -2.88
N SER A 19 10.67 -3.10 -2.89
CA SER A 19 11.24 -4.15 -3.72
C SER A 19 10.74 -5.55 -3.36
N TYR A 20 10.19 -5.72 -2.17
CA TYR A 20 9.60 -7.00 -1.74
C TYR A 20 8.15 -7.16 -2.20
N THR A 21 7.61 -6.22 -2.96
CA THR A 21 6.25 -6.30 -3.48
C THR A 21 6.25 -7.07 -4.79
N SER A 22 5.51 -8.19 -4.85
CA SER A 22 5.41 -9.00 -6.06
C SER A 22 4.16 -8.66 -6.87
N ASN A 23 3.12 -8.12 -6.24
CA ASN A 23 1.90 -7.71 -6.94
C ASN A 23 1.18 -6.64 -6.12
N LEU A 24 0.49 -5.73 -6.82
CA LEU A 24 -0.17 -4.59 -6.20
C LEU A 24 -1.37 -4.21 -7.05
N TYR A 25 -2.57 -4.20 -6.44
CA TYR A 25 -3.77 -3.77 -7.14
C TYR A 25 -4.82 -3.26 -6.16
N ILE A 26 -5.80 -2.50 -6.67
CA ILE A 26 -6.89 -1.94 -5.88
C ILE A 26 -8.22 -2.52 -6.37
N ARG A 27 -9.07 -2.89 -5.41
CA ARG A 27 -10.43 -3.34 -5.67
C ARG A 27 -11.33 -2.92 -4.52
N ASN A 28 -12.45 -2.28 -4.82
CA ASN A 28 -13.42 -1.85 -3.80
C ASN A 28 -12.76 -1.03 -2.69
N GLN A 29 -11.95 -0.04 -3.07
CA GLN A 29 -11.25 0.85 -2.14
C GLN A 29 -10.32 0.11 -1.19
N THR A 30 -9.89 -1.09 -1.57
CA THR A 30 -8.95 -1.89 -0.79
C THR A 30 -7.70 -2.13 -1.63
N LEU A 31 -6.54 -1.83 -1.06
CA LEU A 31 -5.26 -2.11 -1.69
C LEU A 31 -4.84 -3.52 -1.33
N TYR A 32 -4.59 -4.35 -2.33
CA TYR A 32 -4.08 -5.71 -2.15
C TYR A 32 -2.60 -5.72 -2.46
N VAL A 33 -1.81 -6.14 -1.48
CA VAL A 33 -0.35 -6.15 -1.58
C VAL A 33 0.14 -7.59 -1.40
N HIS A 34 0.82 -8.11 -2.40
CA HIS A 34 1.49 -9.41 -2.31
C HIS A 34 2.96 -9.17 -2.01
N LEU A 35 3.42 -9.69 -0.88
CA LEU A 35 4.79 -9.48 -0.41
C LEU A 35 5.57 -10.78 -0.42
N THR A 36 6.84 -10.69 -0.72
CA THR A 36 7.75 -11.85 -0.73
C THR A 36 8.47 -12.05 0.60
N SER A 37 8.26 -11.13 1.57
CA SER A 37 8.87 -11.21 2.89
C SER A 37 7.80 -11.30 3.96
N ALA A 38 7.81 -12.40 4.72
CA ALA A 38 6.88 -12.59 5.83
C ALA A 38 7.15 -11.59 6.96
N ALA A 39 8.41 -11.28 7.21
CA ALA A 39 8.78 -10.29 8.25
C ALA A 39 8.25 -8.91 7.90
N LEU A 40 8.41 -8.49 6.65
CA LEU A 40 7.91 -7.20 6.20
C LEU A 40 6.38 -7.15 6.27
N ARG A 41 5.72 -8.24 5.88
CA ARG A 41 4.24 -8.31 5.95
C ARG A 41 3.76 -8.07 7.38
N GLN A 42 4.42 -8.70 8.34
CA GLN A 42 4.06 -8.55 9.75
C GLN A 42 4.22 -7.10 10.21
N GLU A 43 5.31 -6.46 9.85
CA GLU A 43 5.56 -5.07 10.21
C GLU A 43 4.53 -4.13 9.59
N LEU A 44 4.22 -4.31 8.31
CA LEU A 44 3.28 -3.44 7.62
C LEU A 44 1.85 -3.63 8.14
N MET A 45 1.48 -4.85 8.52
CA MET A 45 0.18 -5.10 9.12
C MET A 45 -0.01 -4.33 10.42
N MET A 46 1.06 -4.19 11.21
CA MET A 46 1.00 -3.45 12.47
C MET A 46 0.77 -1.96 12.26
N GLY A 47 1.28 -1.40 11.16
CA GLY A 47 1.12 0.01 10.82
C GLY A 47 0.11 0.29 9.71
N ARG A 48 -0.83 -0.63 9.49
CA ARG A 48 -1.74 -0.57 8.34
C ARG A 48 -2.54 0.73 8.27
N ASP A 49 -3.12 1.17 9.39
CA ASP A 49 -3.97 2.36 9.37
C ASP A 49 -3.18 3.62 9.03
N LEU A 50 -1.96 3.73 9.55
CA LEU A 50 -1.09 4.86 9.22
C LEU A 50 -0.69 4.81 7.75
N LEU A 51 -0.43 3.63 7.23
CA LEU A 51 -0.05 3.45 5.84
C LEU A 51 -1.20 3.86 4.89
N VAL A 52 -2.43 3.50 5.23
CA VAL A 52 -3.61 3.93 4.47
C VAL A 52 -3.66 5.46 4.41
N ARG A 53 -3.52 6.11 5.56
CA ARG A 53 -3.56 7.57 5.60
C ARG A 53 -2.42 8.21 4.81
N ASN A 54 -1.23 7.67 4.93
CA ASN A 54 -0.07 8.22 4.22
C ASN A 54 -0.22 8.09 2.70
N LEU A 55 -0.72 6.95 2.23
CA LEU A 55 -0.94 6.75 0.80
C LEU A 55 -2.01 7.71 0.27
N ASN A 56 -3.12 7.82 0.97
CA ASN A 56 -4.19 8.74 0.57
C ASN A 56 -3.70 10.19 0.58
N LYS A 57 -2.92 10.55 1.58
CA LYS A 57 -2.37 11.90 1.69
C LYS A 57 -1.42 12.21 0.55
N GLN A 58 -0.61 11.23 0.15
CA GLN A 58 0.32 11.39 -0.97
C GLN A 58 -0.42 11.69 -2.27
N VAL A 59 -1.57 11.06 -2.47
CA VAL A 59 -2.40 11.28 -3.66
C VAL A 59 -3.24 12.56 -3.53
N GLY A 60 -3.59 12.95 -2.32
CA GLY A 60 -4.46 14.10 -2.07
C GLY A 60 -5.93 13.75 -2.17
N ALA A 61 -6.30 12.48 -2.04
CA ALA A 61 -7.68 12.01 -2.10
C ALA A 61 -7.83 10.73 -1.28
N GLN A 62 -9.02 10.47 -0.78
CA GLN A 62 -9.30 9.24 -0.06
C GLN A 62 -9.64 8.13 -1.07
N VAL A 63 -8.61 7.43 -1.54
CA VAL A 63 -8.72 6.41 -2.58
C VAL A 63 -8.99 5.04 -2.00
N ILE A 64 -8.32 4.71 -0.89
CA ILE A 64 -8.46 3.41 -0.22
C ILE A 64 -8.87 3.60 1.23
N VAL A 65 -9.54 2.59 1.79
CA VAL A 65 -9.93 2.57 3.19
C VAL A 65 -9.28 1.44 3.95
N ASN A 66 -8.65 0.50 3.25
CA ASN A 66 -8.02 -0.67 3.86
C ASN A 66 -6.92 -1.21 2.96
N ILE A 67 -6.03 -2.02 3.58
CA ILE A 67 -4.98 -2.75 2.86
C ILE A 67 -5.03 -4.19 3.33
N ILE A 68 -4.95 -5.12 2.37
CA ILE A 68 -4.83 -6.55 2.66
C ILE A 68 -3.46 -7.00 2.19
N PHE A 69 -2.68 -7.56 3.11
CA PHE A 69 -1.33 -8.06 2.83
C PHE A 69 -1.37 -9.59 2.65
N ARG A 70 -0.76 -10.06 1.59
CA ARG A 70 -0.72 -11.49 1.27
C ARG A 70 0.69 -11.98 0.97
#